data_3c514765267200654b1d53a6046cd77a
#
_entry.id   3c514765267200654b1d53a6046cd77a
#
_cell.length_a   1.000
_cell.length_b   1.000
_cell.length_c   1.000
_cell.angle_alpha   90.00
_cell.angle_beta   90.00
_cell.angle_gamma   90.00
#
_symmetry.space_group_name_H-M   'P 1'
#
loop_
_entity.id
_entity.type
_entity.pdbx_description
1 polymer ?
#
loop_
_entity_poly.entity_id
_entity_poly.type
_entity_poly.pdbx_seq_one_letter_code
_entity_poly.pdbx_strand_id
1 'polypeptide(L)'
;MTSDFDEQAQRYLILIEGGPPSNYGAWSPDVPGCVATGDTLEECVSQMREAIAFHLEGLVEDGDPVPEPNASGVYVARSAA
;
A
#
# COMPACT_ATOMS: atom_id res chain seq x y z
N MET A 1 -6.24 -4.80 -19.07
CA MET A 1 -7.50 -4.46 -18.37
C MET A 1 -7.27 -4.50 -16.87
N THR A 2 -7.62 -3.43 -16.19
CA THR A 2 -7.44 -3.34 -14.74
C THR A 2 -8.58 -4.06 -14.03
N SER A 3 -8.27 -4.90 -13.05
CA SER A 3 -9.30 -5.57 -12.27
C SER A 3 -9.91 -4.61 -11.25
N ASP A 4 -11.10 -4.94 -10.74
CA ASP A 4 -11.73 -4.14 -9.68
C ASP A 4 -10.84 -4.09 -8.43
N PHE A 5 -10.11 -5.18 -8.15
CA PHE A 5 -9.22 -5.21 -7.00
C PHE A 5 -8.03 -4.28 -7.19
N ASP A 6 -7.53 -4.14 -8.41
CA ASP A 6 -6.45 -3.19 -8.69
C ASP A 6 -6.92 -1.76 -8.46
N GLU A 7 -8.14 -1.42 -8.87
CA GLU A 7 -8.72 -0.10 -8.64
C GLU A 7 -8.94 0.15 -7.15
N GLN A 8 -9.46 -0.85 -6.44
CA GLN A 8 -9.69 -0.73 -5.00
C GLN A 8 -8.38 -0.55 -4.24
N ALA A 9 -7.32 -1.23 -4.67
CA ALA A 9 -6.01 -1.12 -4.01
C ALA A 9 -5.48 0.31 -4.03
N GLN A 10 -5.86 1.12 -5.01
CA GLN A 10 -5.42 2.51 -5.11
C GLN A 10 -6.08 3.43 -4.11
N ARG A 11 -7.09 2.95 -3.40
CA ARG A 11 -7.82 3.73 -2.40
C ARG A 11 -7.19 3.65 -1.01
N TYR A 12 -6.22 2.76 -0.82
CA TYR A 12 -5.56 2.57 0.46
C TYR A 12 -4.28 3.38 0.52
N LEU A 13 -4.03 3.96 1.68
CA LEU A 13 -2.78 4.69 1.91
C LEU A 13 -1.62 3.71 1.96
N ILE A 14 -0.58 3.98 1.20
CA ILE A 14 0.65 3.21 1.23
C ILE A 14 1.73 4.10 1.84
N LEU A 15 2.37 3.59 2.89
CA LEU A 15 3.50 4.26 3.52
C LEU A 15 4.77 3.59 3.07
N ILE A 16 5.78 4.38 2.73
CA ILE A 16 7.03 3.88 2.17
C ILE A 16 8.19 4.38 3.00
N GLU A 17 9.10 3.48 3.31
CA GLU A 17 10.30 3.78 4.08
C GLU A 17 11.52 3.27 3.34
N GLY A 18 12.68 3.81 3.68
CA GLY A 18 13.96 3.36 3.14
C GLY A 18 14.43 4.20 1.98
N GLY A 19 15.15 3.54 1.10
CA GLY A 19 15.80 4.18 -0.04
C GLY A 19 17.30 3.93 -0.01
N PRO A 20 18.03 4.42 -1.02
CA PRO A 20 19.46 4.20 -1.12
C PRO A 20 20.21 4.56 0.16
N PRO A 21 21.21 3.75 0.57
CA PRO A 21 21.78 2.60 -0.13
C PRO A 21 21.00 1.29 0.01
N SER A 22 19.91 1.28 0.76
CA SER A 22 19.03 0.12 0.89
C SER A 22 17.89 0.18 -0.12
N ASN A 23 17.03 -0.84 -0.09
CA ASN A 23 15.81 -0.83 -0.87
C ASN A 23 14.70 -0.07 -0.13
N TYR A 24 13.56 0.06 -0.80
CA TYR A 24 12.35 0.64 -0.22
C TYR A 24 11.46 -0.47 0.34
N GLY A 25 10.74 -0.15 1.41
CA GLY A 25 9.72 -1.02 1.98
C GLY A 25 8.40 -0.28 2.06
N ALA A 26 7.28 -0.99 1.90
CA ALA A 26 5.95 -0.41 1.92
C ALA A 26 5.01 -1.20 2.81
N TRP A 27 4.04 -0.50 3.41
CA TRP A 27 2.99 -1.08 4.23
C TRP A 27 1.78 -0.17 4.20
N SER A 28 0.64 -0.66 4.69
CA SER A 28 -0.60 0.12 4.71
C SER A 28 -1.29 -0.03 6.07
N PRO A 29 -1.69 1.10 6.69
CA PRO A 29 -2.37 1.03 7.99
C PRO A 29 -3.68 0.26 7.96
N ASP A 30 -4.44 0.34 6.86
CA ASP A 30 -5.75 -0.29 6.76
C ASP A 30 -5.70 -1.74 6.28
N VAL A 31 -4.54 -2.21 5.83
CA VAL A 31 -4.36 -3.59 5.35
C VAL A 31 -3.17 -4.21 6.08
N PRO A 32 -3.33 -4.51 7.37
CA PRO A 32 -2.22 -5.06 8.17
C PRO A 32 -1.75 -6.40 7.62
N GLY A 33 -0.44 -6.60 7.68
CA GLY A 33 0.17 -7.81 7.16
C GLY A 33 0.52 -7.77 5.69
N CYS A 34 0.07 -6.76 4.97
CA CYS A 34 0.38 -6.58 3.56
C CYS A 34 1.60 -5.67 3.44
N VAL A 35 2.71 -6.22 2.94
CA VAL A 35 3.97 -5.49 2.82
C VAL A 35 4.60 -5.77 1.46
N ALA A 36 5.45 -4.86 1.01
CA ALA A 36 6.17 -5.04 -0.24
C ALA A 36 7.52 -4.33 -0.17
N THR A 37 8.41 -4.67 -1.09
CA THR A 37 9.71 -4.03 -1.21
C THR A 37 9.99 -3.73 -2.69
N GLY A 38 10.97 -2.89 -2.93
CA GLY A 38 11.42 -2.60 -4.29
C GLY A 38 12.73 -1.85 -4.27
N ASP A 39 13.46 -1.94 -5.37
CA ASP A 39 14.74 -1.23 -5.51
C ASP A 39 14.54 0.23 -5.88
N THR A 40 13.40 0.55 -6.48
CA THR A 40 13.01 1.93 -6.77
C THR A 40 11.69 2.24 -6.08
N LEU A 41 11.40 3.52 -5.94
CA LEU A 41 10.12 3.95 -5.36
C LEU A 41 8.94 3.43 -6.19
N GLU A 42 9.01 3.59 -7.51
CA GLU A 42 7.95 3.14 -8.42
C GLU A 42 7.72 1.64 -8.32
N GLU A 43 8.81 0.88 -8.27
CA GLU A 43 8.71 -0.57 -8.13
C GLU A 43 8.06 -0.96 -6.82
N CYS A 44 8.46 -0.31 -5.72
CA CYS A 44 7.90 -0.59 -4.40
C CYS A 44 6.40 -0.29 -4.36
N VAL A 45 5.97 0.84 -4.93
CA VAL A 45 4.56 1.21 -5.00
C VAL A 45 3.78 0.21 -5.84
N SER A 46 4.31 -0.17 -6.99
CA SER A 46 3.67 -1.15 -7.87
C SER A 46 3.50 -2.49 -7.18
N GLN A 47 4.55 -2.98 -6.52
CA GLN A 47 4.51 -4.23 -5.78
C GLN A 47 3.49 -4.17 -4.64
N MET A 48 3.41 -3.04 -3.94
CA MET A 48 2.46 -2.89 -2.85
C MET A 48 1.01 -2.89 -3.34
N ARG A 49 0.75 -2.22 -4.47
CA ARG A 49 -0.59 -2.23 -5.06
C ARG A 49 -1.02 -3.63 -5.46
N GLU A 50 -0.12 -4.39 -6.06
CA GLU A 50 -0.39 -5.78 -6.42
C GLU A 50 -0.64 -6.62 -5.17
N ALA A 51 0.16 -6.42 -4.13
CA ALA A 51 0.00 -7.15 -2.87
C ALA A 51 -1.36 -6.86 -2.23
N ILE A 52 -1.78 -5.60 -2.21
CA ILE A 52 -3.09 -5.23 -1.67
C ILE A 52 -4.20 -5.84 -2.50
N ALA A 53 -4.13 -5.73 -3.83
CA ALA A 53 -5.15 -6.29 -4.71
C ALA A 53 -5.31 -7.79 -4.50
N PHE A 54 -4.20 -8.50 -4.41
CA PHE A 54 -4.20 -9.93 -4.16
C PHE A 54 -4.81 -10.27 -2.80
N HIS A 55 -4.47 -9.49 -1.79
CA HIS A 55 -4.99 -9.68 -0.43
C HIS A 55 -6.52 -9.47 -0.39
N LEU A 56 -7.00 -8.41 -1.03
CA LEU A 56 -8.44 -8.13 -1.09
C LEU A 56 -9.20 -9.25 -1.80
N GLU A 57 -8.63 -9.75 -2.90
CA GLU A 57 -9.23 -10.85 -3.64
C GLU A 57 -9.36 -12.09 -2.75
N GLY A 58 -8.31 -12.40 -1.97
CA GLY A 58 -8.35 -13.52 -1.04
C GLY A 58 -9.41 -13.36 0.04
N LEU A 59 -9.56 -12.15 0.57
CA LEU A 59 -10.59 -11.87 1.58
C LEU A 59 -11.99 -12.13 1.02
N VAL A 60 -12.25 -11.64 -0.19
CA VAL A 60 -13.55 -11.83 -0.82
C VAL A 60 -13.83 -13.32 -1.06
N GLU A 61 -12.83 -14.06 -1.55
CA GLU A 61 -12.97 -15.50 -1.77
C GLU A 61 -13.27 -16.25 -0.48
N ASP A 62 -12.67 -15.85 0.62
CA ASP A 62 -12.86 -16.48 1.93
C ASP A 62 -14.11 -16.00 2.65
N GLY A 63 -14.81 -15.00 2.12
CA GLY A 63 -15.99 -14.44 2.75
C GLY A 63 -15.66 -13.54 3.93
N ASP A 64 -14.42 -13.07 4.03
CA ASP A 64 -13.99 -12.18 5.09
C ASP A 64 -14.29 -10.73 4.75
N PRO A 65 -14.48 -9.88 5.78
CA PRO A 65 -14.72 -8.45 5.52
C PRO A 65 -13.53 -7.78 4.83
N VAL A 66 -13.83 -6.93 3.86
CA VAL A 66 -12.83 -6.10 3.20
C VAL A 66 -12.62 -4.84 4.05
N PRO A 67 -11.39 -4.51 4.44
CA PRO A 67 -11.16 -3.33 5.26
C PRO A 67 -11.50 -2.04 4.53
N GLU A 68 -12.06 -1.09 5.27
CA GLU A 68 -12.38 0.22 4.71
C GLU A 68 -11.10 1.07 4.60
N PRO A 69 -10.92 1.83 3.51
CA PRO A 69 -9.76 2.70 3.38
C PRO A 69 -9.95 3.99 4.17
N ASN A 70 -9.73 3.90 5.48
CA ASN A 70 -9.97 5.01 6.40
C ASN A 70 -8.76 5.93 6.57
N ALA A 71 -7.55 5.40 6.39
CA ALA A 71 -6.35 6.17 6.61
C ALA A 71 -6.09 7.14 5.46
N SER A 72 -5.66 8.33 5.80
CA SER A 72 -5.17 9.31 4.83
C SER A 72 -3.93 9.96 5.41
N GLY A 73 -3.11 10.53 4.56
CA GLY A 73 -1.86 11.11 5.01
C GLY A 73 -1.59 12.44 4.35
N VAL A 74 -0.85 13.27 5.07
CA VAL A 74 -0.40 14.55 4.58
C VAL A 74 0.98 14.84 5.14
N TYR A 75 1.82 15.44 4.32
CA TYR A 75 3.11 15.92 4.80
C TYR A 75 2.89 17.24 5.53
N VAL A 76 3.43 17.30 6.74
CA VAL A 76 3.33 18.52 7.54
C VAL A 76 4.70 19.19 7.52
N ALA A 77 4.76 20.41 6.99
CA ALA A 77 6.01 21.14 6.95
C ALA A 77 6.39 21.57 8.36
N ARG A 78 7.65 21.30 8.75
CA ARG A 78 8.16 21.79 10.02
C ARG A 78 8.52 23.24 9.86
N SER A 79 8.11 24.03 10.84
CA SER A 79 8.54 25.42 10.89
C SER A 79 10.03 25.46 11.18
N ALA A 80 10.78 26.19 10.39
CA ALA A 80 12.19 26.43 10.66
C ALA A 80 12.28 27.48 11.76
N ALA A 81 12.64 27.03 12.94
CA ALA A 81 12.74 27.93 14.08
C ALA A 81 14.09 28.63 14.08
#